data_204c74f2b478f58421d5fe7d3f13a594
#
_entry.id   204c74f2b478f58421d5fe7d3f13a594
#
_cell.length_a   1.000
_cell.length_b   1.000
_cell.length_c   1.000
_cell.angle_alpha   90.00
_cell.angle_beta   90.00
_cell.angle_gamma   90.00
#
_symmetry.space_group_name_H-M   'P 1'
#
loop_
_entity.id
_entity.type
_entity.pdbx_description
1 polymer ?
#
loop_
_entity_poly.entity_id
_entity_poly.type
_entity_poly.pdbx_seq_one_letter_code
_entity_poly.pdbx_strand_id
1 'polypeptide(L)'
;GATDAMNVDGGGSSVLYTSTLGVRNKPSDGNERADGNAFYAVSSAPDDDAVASIRFVDFALHTPKYGVYTPKFYGYNQYGMLIDTDVKGVKLSCPEGLGHVIGDTTFFADGTMVEGVLTATYGDITTTITAQVQNTADEIALVNKAIITDTYRQYAVAVENTIDGVKRAVNPAALTWSSSDESVVEIGAATGVLRGVKDGEAYVYGTIGDFTDTMKVIVECPTAHIMPIDPNIDLSTWKITQTGGKNAVSTAHGDG
;
A
#
# COMPACT_ATOMS: atom_id res chain seq x y z
N GLY A 1 -33.47 13.06 -8.94
CA GLY A 1 -33.51 13.26 -7.50
C GLY A 1 -34.77 12.67 -6.91
N ALA A 2 -34.84 12.49 -5.60
CA ALA A 2 -36.05 12.04 -4.92
C ALA A 2 -37.17 13.10 -5.05
N THR A 3 -38.38 12.67 -5.34
CA THR A 3 -39.56 13.54 -5.34
C THR A 3 -40.13 13.72 -3.94
N ASP A 4 -39.94 12.72 -3.10
CA ASP A 4 -40.36 12.71 -1.70
C ASP A 4 -39.22 12.19 -0.82
N ALA A 5 -39.14 12.70 0.39
CA ALA A 5 -38.18 12.27 1.39
C ALA A 5 -38.82 12.23 2.78
N MET A 6 -38.53 11.19 3.54
CA MET A 6 -38.92 11.04 4.93
C MET A 6 -37.70 10.96 5.81
N ASN A 7 -37.63 11.79 6.83
CA ASN A 7 -36.65 11.66 7.86
C ASN A 7 -37.12 10.60 8.87
N VAL A 8 -36.27 9.61 9.11
CA VAL A 8 -36.48 8.62 10.16
C VAL A 8 -35.62 8.98 11.38
N ASP A 9 -36.07 8.56 12.56
CA ASP A 9 -35.31 8.80 13.78
C ASP A 9 -33.92 8.18 13.68
N GLY A 10 -32.90 8.97 13.99
CA GLY A 10 -31.52 8.55 13.98
C GLY A 10 -31.04 8.25 15.40
N GLY A 11 -30.38 7.16 15.58
CA GLY A 11 -29.80 6.79 16.86
C GLY A 11 -28.31 6.47 16.74
N GLY A 12 -27.63 6.38 17.87
CA GLY A 12 -26.22 6.03 17.94
C GLY A 12 -25.88 4.65 17.36
N SER A 13 -26.90 3.80 17.18
CA SER A 13 -26.80 2.45 16.60
C SER A 13 -27.30 2.35 15.14
N SER A 14 -27.64 3.48 14.48
CA SER A 14 -28.12 3.45 13.10
C SER A 14 -27.13 2.75 12.16
N VAL A 15 -27.61 1.77 11.39
CA VAL A 15 -26.78 0.97 10.47
C VAL A 15 -27.33 1.06 9.06
N LEU A 16 -26.45 1.31 8.10
CA LEU A 16 -26.70 1.13 6.67
C LEU A 16 -25.98 -0.12 6.20
N TYR A 17 -26.74 -1.10 5.76
CA TYR A 17 -26.21 -2.37 5.24
C TYR A 17 -26.57 -2.55 3.77
N THR A 18 -25.63 -3.09 3.00
CA THR A 18 -25.88 -3.54 1.63
C THR A 18 -25.49 -5.00 1.48
N SER A 19 -26.21 -5.77 0.68
CA SER A 19 -25.96 -7.21 0.49
C SER A 19 -24.56 -7.50 -0.05
N THR A 20 -24.02 -6.62 -0.91
CA THR A 20 -22.72 -6.80 -1.58
C THR A 20 -21.54 -6.29 -0.77
N LEU A 21 -21.69 -5.15 -0.08
CA LEU A 21 -20.59 -4.46 0.59
C LEU A 21 -20.69 -4.54 2.12
N GLY A 22 -21.74 -5.16 2.68
CA GLY A 22 -21.95 -5.25 4.12
C GLY A 22 -22.31 -3.90 4.76
N VAL A 23 -21.91 -3.67 6.00
CA VAL A 23 -22.16 -2.43 6.74
C VAL A 23 -21.37 -1.27 6.14
N ARG A 24 -22.05 -0.15 5.86
CA ARG A 24 -21.50 1.01 5.13
C ARG A 24 -21.24 2.23 6.00
N ASN A 25 -21.70 2.23 7.24
CA ASN A 25 -21.41 3.29 8.21
C ASN A 25 -20.84 2.72 9.50
N LYS A 26 -20.23 3.57 10.31
CA LYS A 26 -19.81 3.24 11.67
C LYS A 26 -20.85 3.85 12.62
N PRO A 27 -21.58 3.03 13.39
CA PRO A 27 -22.48 3.55 14.41
C PRO A 27 -21.72 4.42 15.42
N SER A 28 -22.31 5.56 15.83
CA SER A 28 -21.65 6.47 16.78
C SER A 28 -21.48 5.86 18.18
N ASP A 29 -22.32 4.88 18.52
CA ASP A 29 -22.18 4.09 19.77
C ASP A 29 -21.02 3.08 19.72
N GLY A 30 -20.36 2.96 18.56
CA GLY A 30 -19.22 2.06 18.33
C GLY A 30 -19.58 0.62 17.99
N ASN A 31 -20.81 0.18 18.27
CA ASN A 31 -21.31 -1.16 17.99
C ASN A 31 -22.71 -1.12 17.39
N GLU A 32 -23.02 -2.14 16.58
CA GLU A 32 -24.38 -2.39 16.11
C GLU A 32 -25.24 -2.92 17.26
N ARG A 33 -26.52 -2.56 17.25
CA ARG A 33 -27.52 -3.11 18.17
C ARG A 33 -28.41 -4.12 17.43
N ALA A 34 -28.97 -5.05 18.17
CA ALA A 34 -30.02 -5.91 17.66
C ALA A 34 -31.30 -5.12 17.50
N ASP A 35 -31.78 -4.95 16.26
CA ASP A 35 -33.01 -4.26 15.93
C ASP A 35 -34.10 -5.27 15.57
N GLY A 36 -35.35 -4.98 16.02
CA GLY A 36 -36.50 -5.84 15.75
C GLY A 36 -37.12 -5.62 14.36
N ASN A 37 -36.72 -4.57 13.64
CA ASN A 37 -37.20 -4.22 12.32
C ASN A 37 -36.15 -3.45 11.51
N ALA A 38 -36.34 -3.44 10.20
CA ALA A 38 -35.47 -2.70 9.28
C ALA A 38 -36.27 -2.27 8.03
N PHE A 39 -35.79 -1.22 7.36
CA PHE A 39 -36.27 -0.87 6.03
C PHE A 39 -35.40 -1.56 4.98
N TYR A 40 -36.04 -2.21 4.02
CA TYR A 40 -35.35 -2.88 2.92
C TYR A 40 -35.72 -2.21 1.60
N ALA A 41 -34.66 -1.86 0.83
CA ALA A 41 -34.82 -1.58 -0.60
C ALA A 41 -34.35 -2.83 -1.36
N VAL A 42 -35.26 -3.44 -2.11
CA VAL A 42 -35.00 -4.65 -2.88
C VAL A 42 -35.08 -4.32 -4.36
N SER A 43 -34.09 -4.72 -5.14
CA SER A 43 -34.12 -4.62 -6.58
C SER A 43 -34.96 -5.76 -7.15
N SER A 44 -35.85 -5.44 -8.09
CA SER A 44 -36.58 -6.41 -8.92
C SER A 44 -35.98 -6.53 -10.33
N ALA A 45 -34.80 -5.97 -10.55
CA ALA A 45 -34.09 -6.08 -11.82
C ALA A 45 -33.74 -7.54 -12.11
N PRO A 46 -33.77 -7.96 -13.39
CA PRO A 46 -33.29 -9.27 -13.79
C PRO A 46 -31.80 -9.44 -13.42
N ASP A 47 -31.37 -10.68 -13.20
CA ASP A 47 -29.97 -11.01 -13.03
C ASP A 47 -29.20 -10.68 -14.33
N ASP A 48 -28.10 -9.95 -14.19
CA ASP A 48 -27.25 -9.52 -15.29
C ASP A 48 -25.82 -9.30 -14.75
N ASP A 49 -24.90 -10.15 -15.18
CA ASP A 49 -23.51 -10.13 -14.73
C ASP A 49 -22.59 -9.32 -15.67
N ALA A 50 -23.14 -8.67 -16.71
CA ALA A 50 -22.37 -7.85 -17.62
C ALA A 50 -22.10 -6.47 -17.04
N VAL A 51 -20.82 -6.08 -16.99
CA VAL A 51 -20.43 -4.73 -16.56
C VAL A 51 -20.83 -3.72 -17.63
N ALA A 52 -21.78 -2.86 -17.31
CA ALA A 52 -22.26 -1.76 -18.17
C ALA A 52 -21.69 -0.40 -17.76
N SER A 53 -21.22 -0.25 -16.53
CA SER A 53 -20.51 0.95 -16.08
C SER A 53 -19.51 0.62 -14.99
N ILE A 54 -18.44 1.42 -14.90
CA ILE A 54 -17.45 1.35 -13.82
C ILE A 54 -17.43 2.66 -13.03
N ARG A 55 -17.03 2.58 -11.77
CA ARG A 55 -16.81 3.77 -10.93
C ARG A 55 -15.57 3.57 -10.07
N PHE A 56 -14.82 4.65 -9.85
CA PHE A 56 -13.80 4.66 -8.81
C PHE A 56 -14.44 4.34 -7.45
N VAL A 57 -13.75 3.56 -6.63
CA VAL A 57 -14.17 3.32 -5.24
C VAL A 57 -14.07 4.60 -4.43
N ASP A 58 -13.06 5.42 -4.73
CA ASP A 58 -12.87 6.75 -4.13
C ASP A 58 -13.71 7.80 -4.85
N PHE A 59 -14.22 8.78 -4.09
CA PHE A 59 -15.03 9.87 -4.65
C PHE A 59 -14.18 11.05 -5.15
N ALA A 60 -13.01 11.24 -4.58
CA ALA A 60 -12.03 12.24 -4.96
C ALA A 60 -10.64 11.74 -4.59
N LEU A 61 -9.64 12.15 -5.35
CA LEU A 61 -8.26 11.85 -5.04
C LEU A 61 -7.57 13.11 -4.51
N HIS A 62 -7.09 13.05 -3.28
CA HIS A 62 -6.17 14.03 -2.71
C HIS A 62 -4.83 13.34 -2.49
N THR A 63 -3.82 13.73 -3.25
CA THR A 63 -2.49 13.14 -3.18
C THR A 63 -1.42 14.21 -3.02
N PRO A 64 -0.34 13.95 -2.27
CA PRO A 64 0.81 14.83 -2.27
C PRO A 64 1.53 14.75 -3.62
N LYS A 65 2.33 15.76 -3.93
CA LYS A 65 3.31 15.66 -5.02
C LYS A 65 4.19 14.43 -4.80
N TYR A 66 4.48 13.71 -5.89
CA TYR A 66 5.15 12.41 -5.90
C TYR A 66 4.39 11.27 -5.21
N GLY A 67 3.12 11.50 -4.88
CA GLY A 67 2.24 10.42 -4.42
C GLY A 67 1.93 9.43 -5.54
N VAL A 68 1.73 8.18 -5.15
CA VAL A 68 1.34 7.08 -6.05
C VAL A 68 -0.06 6.63 -5.69
N TYR A 69 -0.92 6.50 -6.69
CA TYR A 69 -2.31 6.09 -6.51
C TYR A 69 -2.68 4.98 -7.48
N THR A 70 -3.05 3.84 -6.93
CA THR A 70 -3.58 2.70 -7.70
C THR A 70 -5.05 2.53 -7.33
N PRO A 71 -5.98 3.00 -8.18
CA PRO A 71 -7.41 2.95 -7.89
C PRO A 71 -7.97 1.54 -7.93
N LYS A 72 -9.08 1.36 -7.22
CA LYS A 72 -9.99 0.23 -7.38
C LYS A 72 -11.28 0.69 -8.02
N PHE A 73 -11.97 -0.23 -8.69
CA PHE A 73 -13.17 0.08 -9.45
C PHE A 73 -14.30 -0.87 -9.09
N TYR A 74 -15.48 -0.29 -8.89
CA TYR A 74 -16.73 -1.02 -8.83
C TYR A 74 -17.32 -1.18 -10.23
N GLY A 75 -17.84 -2.36 -10.54
CA GLY A 75 -18.58 -2.67 -11.77
C GLY A 75 -20.07 -2.77 -11.50
N TYR A 76 -20.85 -2.10 -12.33
CA TYR A 76 -22.31 -2.10 -12.25
C TYR A 76 -22.89 -2.61 -13.57
N ASN A 77 -23.99 -3.38 -13.49
CA ASN A 77 -24.74 -3.78 -14.66
C ASN A 77 -25.62 -2.64 -15.21
N GLN A 78 -26.34 -2.89 -16.31
CA GLN A 78 -27.22 -1.90 -16.94
C GLN A 78 -28.37 -1.41 -16.04
N TYR A 79 -28.71 -2.16 -15.00
CA TYR A 79 -29.74 -1.80 -14.02
C TYR A 79 -29.17 -1.03 -12.82
N GLY A 80 -27.85 -0.74 -12.83
CA GLY A 80 -27.15 -0.05 -11.74
C GLY A 80 -26.88 -0.92 -10.51
N MET A 81 -27.01 -2.24 -10.63
CA MET A 81 -26.64 -3.18 -9.56
C MET A 81 -25.13 -3.37 -9.54
N LEU A 82 -24.54 -3.31 -8.35
CA LEU A 82 -23.12 -3.60 -8.14
C LEU A 82 -22.90 -5.12 -8.29
N ILE A 83 -22.15 -5.52 -9.30
CA ILE A 83 -21.87 -6.92 -9.65
C ILE A 83 -20.40 -7.29 -9.47
N ASP A 84 -19.50 -6.32 -9.49
CA ASP A 84 -18.07 -6.54 -9.28
C ASP A 84 -17.50 -5.45 -8.34
N THR A 85 -16.81 -5.87 -7.29
CA THR A 85 -16.22 -4.97 -6.29
C THR A 85 -14.76 -4.63 -6.57
N ASP A 86 -14.14 -5.22 -7.61
CA ASP A 86 -12.74 -5.00 -7.97
C ASP A 86 -12.47 -5.33 -9.44
N VAL A 87 -13.12 -4.59 -10.35
CA VAL A 87 -12.98 -4.76 -11.80
C VAL A 87 -11.53 -4.68 -12.22
N LYS A 88 -11.04 -5.73 -12.91
CA LYS A 88 -9.67 -5.81 -13.43
C LYS A 88 -9.60 -5.40 -14.90
N GLY A 89 -8.39 -5.09 -15.36
CA GLY A 89 -8.16 -4.69 -16.77
C GLY A 89 -8.58 -3.27 -17.10
N VAL A 90 -8.87 -2.45 -16.10
CA VAL A 90 -9.12 -1.03 -16.27
C VAL A 90 -7.80 -0.31 -16.55
N LYS A 91 -7.78 0.54 -17.56
CA LYS A 91 -6.65 1.39 -17.93
C LYS A 91 -6.87 2.82 -17.46
N LEU A 92 -5.85 3.37 -16.84
CA LEU A 92 -5.85 4.74 -16.35
C LEU A 92 -5.15 5.67 -17.35
N SER A 93 -5.62 6.91 -17.44
CA SER A 93 -4.92 7.99 -18.13
C SER A 93 -5.06 9.29 -17.35
N CYS A 94 -4.09 10.20 -17.52
CA CYS A 94 -4.08 11.51 -16.87
C CYS A 94 -3.71 12.60 -17.87
N PRO A 95 -4.06 13.88 -17.60
CA PRO A 95 -3.62 15.01 -18.39
C PRO A 95 -2.10 15.17 -18.34
N GLU A 96 -1.53 15.63 -19.45
CA GLU A 96 -0.14 16.08 -19.48
C GLU A 96 0.07 17.20 -18.43
N GLY A 97 1.15 17.09 -17.66
CA GLY A 97 1.47 18.03 -16.59
C GLY A 97 0.84 17.76 -15.23
N LEU A 98 -0.14 16.87 -15.09
CA LEU A 98 -0.62 16.39 -13.78
C LEU A 98 0.30 15.32 -13.20
N GLY A 99 0.86 14.49 -14.05
CA GLY A 99 1.71 13.37 -13.75
C GLY A 99 1.74 12.37 -14.90
N HIS A 100 2.08 11.14 -14.61
CA HIS A 100 2.02 10.07 -15.60
C HIS A 100 1.44 8.77 -15.01
N VAL A 101 1.12 7.82 -15.88
CA VAL A 101 0.57 6.51 -15.48
C VAL A 101 1.63 5.43 -15.67
N ILE A 102 1.88 4.67 -14.62
CA ILE A 102 2.81 3.56 -14.59
C ILE A 102 2.03 2.25 -14.81
N GLY A 103 2.41 1.46 -15.81
CA GLY A 103 1.85 0.14 -16.07
C GLY A 103 0.33 0.13 -16.31
N ASP A 104 -0.21 1.15 -16.96
CA ASP A 104 -1.64 1.33 -17.28
C ASP A 104 -2.58 1.48 -16.07
N THR A 105 -2.11 1.31 -14.82
CA THR A 105 -3.01 1.19 -13.66
C THR A 105 -2.70 2.13 -12.50
N THR A 106 -1.51 2.71 -12.47
CA THR A 106 -1.04 3.49 -11.30
C THR A 106 -0.71 4.91 -11.72
N PHE A 107 -1.40 5.87 -11.15
CA PHE A 107 -1.10 7.30 -11.32
C PHE A 107 0.05 7.71 -10.39
N PHE A 108 1.01 8.44 -10.94
CA PHE A 108 2.11 9.06 -10.22
C PHE A 108 2.06 10.58 -10.41
N ALA A 109 1.93 11.32 -9.31
CA ALA A 109 1.71 12.76 -9.31
C ALA A 109 3.03 13.55 -9.35
N ASP A 110 3.79 13.47 -10.44
CA ASP A 110 5.10 14.14 -10.62
C ASP A 110 5.03 15.42 -11.49
N GLY A 111 3.84 15.78 -11.96
CA GLY A 111 3.62 16.97 -12.77
C GLY A 111 3.65 18.28 -11.97
N THR A 112 3.35 19.36 -12.66
CA THR A 112 3.29 20.74 -12.11
C THR A 112 1.87 21.22 -11.86
N MET A 113 0.85 20.53 -12.41
CA MET A 113 -0.56 20.87 -12.17
C MET A 113 -0.98 20.45 -10.77
N VAL A 114 -1.79 21.27 -10.12
CA VAL A 114 -2.35 21.01 -8.78
C VAL A 114 -3.72 20.36 -8.82
N GLU A 115 -4.38 20.35 -9.97
CA GLU A 115 -5.69 19.73 -10.16
C GLU A 115 -5.83 19.22 -11.59
N GLY A 116 -6.48 18.09 -11.76
CA GLY A 116 -6.80 17.52 -13.06
C GLY A 116 -7.76 16.35 -12.94
N VAL A 117 -8.14 15.77 -14.07
CA VAL A 117 -9.10 14.67 -14.14
C VAL A 117 -8.39 13.43 -14.60
N LEU A 118 -8.37 12.38 -13.76
CA LEU A 118 -7.98 11.04 -14.19
C LEU A 118 -9.15 10.38 -14.90
N THR A 119 -8.87 9.72 -16.01
CA THR A 119 -9.84 8.94 -16.77
C THR A 119 -9.48 7.46 -16.67
N ALA A 120 -10.46 6.64 -16.35
CA ALA A 120 -10.36 5.19 -16.35
C ALA A 120 -11.20 4.60 -17.47
N THR A 121 -10.64 3.62 -18.20
CA THR A 121 -11.27 2.99 -19.37
C THR A 121 -11.28 1.47 -19.20
N TYR A 122 -12.45 0.85 -19.42
CA TYR A 122 -12.67 -0.59 -19.43
C TYR A 122 -13.46 -0.97 -20.69
N GLY A 123 -12.78 -1.52 -21.71
CA GLY A 123 -13.37 -1.64 -23.03
C GLY A 123 -13.79 -0.27 -23.59
N ASP A 124 -15.08 -0.14 -23.92
CA ASP A 124 -15.67 1.13 -24.40
C ASP A 124 -16.25 1.99 -23.25
N ILE A 125 -16.16 1.52 -22.01
CA ILE A 125 -16.70 2.20 -20.83
C ILE A 125 -15.65 3.13 -20.23
N THR A 126 -16.02 4.37 -19.93
CA THR A 126 -15.14 5.34 -19.28
C THR A 126 -15.77 5.91 -18.02
N THR A 127 -14.91 6.25 -17.04
CA THR A 127 -15.29 7.00 -15.85
C THR A 127 -14.16 7.94 -15.46
N THR A 128 -14.47 8.96 -14.64
CA THR A 128 -13.47 9.97 -14.27
C THR A 128 -13.50 10.24 -12.77
N ILE A 129 -12.35 10.71 -12.25
CA ILE A 129 -12.21 11.24 -10.89
C ILE A 129 -11.38 12.51 -10.92
N THR A 130 -11.75 13.51 -10.13
CA THR A 130 -10.92 14.70 -9.93
C THR A 130 -9.78 14.36 -8.98
N ALA A 131 -8.56 14.63 -9.41
CA ALA A 131 -7.36 14.53 -8.61
C ALA A 131 -6.88 15.93 -8.21
N GLN A 132 -6.67 16.14 -6.92
CA GLN A 132 -6.02 17.30 -6.37
C GLN A 132 -4.64 16.91 -5.86
N VAL A 133 -3.61 17.57 -6.37
CA VAL A 133 -2.22 17.33 -6.03
C VAL A 133 -1.72 18.47 -5.15
N GLN A 134 -1.32 18.17 -3.95
CA GLN A 134 -0.66 19.12 -3.06
C GLN A 134 0.78 19.34 -3.55
N ASN A 135 1.02 20.48 -4.19
CA ASN A 135 2.25 20.73 -4.95
C ASN A 135 3.44 21.20 -4.10
N THR A 136 3.26 21.39 -2.80
CA THR A 136 4.30 21.84 -1.89
C THR A 136 4.70 20.70 -0.97
N ALA A 137 5.70 19.91 -1.41
CA ALA A 137 6.45 19.10 -0.46
C ALA A 137 7.50 20.02 0.17
N ASP A 138 7.48 20.14 1.50
CA ASP A 138 8.51 20.91 2.23
C ASP A 138 9.80 20.10 2.28
N GLU A 139 9.68 18.79 2.41
CA GLU A 139 10.81 17.87 2.52
C GLU A 139 10.41 16.47 2.07
N ILE A 140 11.30 15.83 1.29
CA ILE A 140 11.29 14.38 1.04
C ILE A 140 12.50 13.78 1.71
N ALA A 141 12.30 12.76 2.54
CA ALA A 141 13.37 12.17 3.33
C ALA A 141 13.23 10.65 3.43
N LEU A 142 14.38 10.00 3.53
CA LEU A 142 14.45 8.61 3.96
C LEU A 142 14.17 8.54 5.47
N VAL A 143 13.23 7.68 5.88
CA VAL A 143 12.82 7.56 7.28
C VAL A 143 13.99 7.15 8.18
N ASN A 144 14.82 6.22 7.69
CA ASN A 144 16.03 5.80 8.39
C ASN A 144 17.25 6.40 7.72
N LYS A 145 18.12 7.04 8.52
CA LYS A 145 19.39 7.61 8.05
C LYS A 145 20.55 6.62 8.12
N ALA A 146 20.39 5.55 8.88
CA ALA A 146 21.33 4.45 8.96
C ALA A 146 20.62 3.15 9.30
N ILE A 147 21.12 2.03 8.76
CA ILE A 147 20.68 0.68 9.11
C ILE A 147 21.87 -0.26 9.18
N ILE A 148 21.71 -1.32 9.98
CA ILE A 148 22.59 -2.49 9.97
C ILE A 148 21.79 -3.65 9.38
N THR A 149 22.33 -4.37 8.42
CA THR A 149 21.71 -5.51 7.77
C THR A 149 22.71 -6.63 7.55
N ASP A 150 22.27 -7.72 6.98
CA ASP A 150 23.09 -8.89 6.62
C ASP A 150 22.89 -9.22 5.13
N THR A 151 23.51 -10.32 4.67
CA THR A 151 23.42 -10.78 3.28
C THR A 151 22.17 -11.65 3.01
N TYR A 152 21.36 -11.95 4.01
CA TYR A 152 20.22 -12.87 3.90
C TYR A 152 18.88 -12.14 3.80
N ARG A 153 18.81 -10.90 4.31
CA ARG A 153 17.58 -10.12 4.41
C ARG A 153 17.51 -9.10 3.29
N GLN A 154 16.27 -8.88 2.84
CA GLN A 154 15.95 -7.73 2.03
C GLN A 154 15.29 -6.66 2.90
N TYR A 155 15.62 -5.42 2.62
CA TYR A 155 15.10 -4.27 3.34
C TYR A 155 14.47 -3.27 2.35
N ALA A 156 13.18 -3.00 2.51
CA ALA A 156 12.50 -1.96 1.75
C ALA A 156 12.73 -0.60 2.43
N VAL A 157 13.37 0.32 1.72
CA VAL A 157 13.64 1.66 2.24
C VAL A 157 12.33 2.43 2.36
N ALA A 158 12.03 2.94 3.56
CA ALA A 158 10.86 3.76 3.78
C ALA A 158 11.17 5.23 3.47
N VAL A 159 10.28 5.87 2.73
CA VAL A 159 10.35 7.27 2.31
C VAL A 159 9.14 8.03 2.81
N GLU A 160 9.34 9.24 3.28
CA GLU A 160 8.28 10.16 3.68
C GLU A 160 8.43 11.51 2.98
N ASN A 161 7.31 12.20 2.77
CA ASN A 161 7.33 13.63 2.50
C ASN A 161 6.64 14.41 3.63
N THR A 162 7.06 15.62 3.82
CA THR A 162 6.43 16.55 4.76
C THR A 162 5.70 17.61 3.95
N ILE A 163 4.42 17.83 4.28
CA ILE A 163 3.57 18.87 3.70
C ILE A 163 2.86 19.56 4.85
N ASP A 164 3.03 20.86 4.98
CA ASP A 164 2.48 21.66 6.08
C ASP A 164 2.80 21.04 7.47
N GLY A 165 4.00 20.51 7.64
CA GLY A 165 4.47 19.86 8.85
C GLY A 165 3.90 18.46 9.10
N VAL A 166 3.09 17.90 8.17
CA VAL A 166 2.53 16.54 8.27
C VAL A 166 3.32 15.57 7.41
N LYS A 167 3.86 14.52 8.05
CA LYS A 167 4.57 13.45 7.37
C LYS A 167 3.62 12.45 6.71
N ARG A 168 3.90 12.12 5.46
CA ARG A 168 3.14 11.16 4.66
C ARG A 168 4.09 10.18 3.98
N ALA A 169 3.73 8.90 3.95
CA ALA A 169 4.51 7.90 3.25
C ALA A 169 4.51 8.16 1.74
N VAL A 170 5.69 8.00 1.13
CA VAL A 170 5.90 8.01 -0.32
C VAL A 170 6.27 6.60 -0.76
N ASN A 171 5.74 6.15 -1.90
CA ASN A 171 6.14 4.86 -2.42
C ASN A 171 7.62 4.90 -2.85
N PRO A 172 8.49 4.01 -2.33
CA PRO A 172 9.90 3.96 -2.73
C PRO A 172 10.12 3.81 -4.23
N ALA A 173 9.18 3.20 -4.96
CA ALA A 173 9.23 3.08 -6.41
C ALA A 173 9.12 4.43 -7.17
N ALA A 174 8.77 5.50 -6.48
CA ALA A 174 8.76 6.85 -7.03
C ALA A 174 10.16 7.47 -7.13
N LEU A 175 11.16 6.91 -6.43
CA LEU A 175 12.53 7.40 -6.40
C LEU A 175 13.41 6.59 -7.35
N THR A 176 14.46 7.23 -7.84
CA THR A 176 15.59 6.55 -8.46
C THR A 176 16.64 6.25 -7.40
N TRP A 177 17.07 4.99 -7.34
CA TRP A 177 17.96 4.51 -6.31
C TRP A 177 19.35 4.18 -6.86
N SER A 178 20.37 4.44 -6.05
CA SER A 178 21.74 4.02 -6.34
C SER A 178 22.51 3.70 -5.05
N SER A 179 23.56 2.91 -5.17
CA SER A 179 24.49 2.59 -4.10
C SER A 179 25.87 3.20 -4.39
N SER A 180 26.57 3.64 -3.34
CA SER A 180 27.98 4.08 -3.46
C SER A 180 28.94 2.93 -3.73
N ASP A 181 28.55 1.71 -3.35
CA ASP A 181 29.33 0.48 -3.58
C ASP A 181 28.39 -0.72 -3.70
N GLU A 182 28.07 -1.10 -4.94
CA GLU A 182 27.19 -2.24 -5.24
C GLU A 182 27.84 -3.58 -4.84
N SER A 183 29.15 -3.62 -4.62
CA SER A 183 29.81 -4.81 -4.10
C SER A 183 29.55 -5.05 -2.61
N VAL A 184 29.07 -4.04 -1.89
CA VAL A 184 28.67 -4.10 -0.48
C VAL A 184 27.16 -4.13 -0.33
N VAL A 185 26.44 -3.25 -1.04
CA VAL A 185 24.99 -3.13 -0.99
C VAL A 185 24.43 -2.96 -2.40
N GLU A 186 23.59 -3.87 -2.82
CA GLU A 186 22.75 -3.72 -4.01
C GLU A 186 21.40 -3.08 -3.62
N ILE A 187 20.89 -2.22 -4.48
CA ILE A 187 19.53 -1.68 -4.34
C ILE A 187 18.80 -1.73 -5.68
N GLY A 188 17.55 -2.15 -5.66
CA GLY A 188 16.69 -2.14 -6.84
C GLY A 188 16.38 -0.71 -7.27
N ALA A 189 16.89 -0.31 -8.44
CA ALA A 189 16.82 1.08 -8.93
C ALA A 189 15.40 1.65 -9.02
N ALA A 190 14.39 0.79 -9.23
CA ALA A 190 12.98 1.17 -9.33
C ALA A 190 12.12 0.71 -8.14
N THR A 191 12.68 0.02 -7.17
CA THR A 191 11.89 -0.57 -6.07
C THR A 191 12.26 -0.05 -4.70
N GLY A 192 13.50 0.45 -4.52
CA GLY A 192 14.02 0.84 -3.23
C GLY A 192 14.21 -0.34 -2.26
N VAL A 193 14.29 -1.58 -2.79
CA VAL A 193 14.60 -2.76 -1.98
C VAL A 193 16.10 -3.01 -2.05
N LEU A 194 16.76 -2.96 -0.91
CA LEU A 194 18.19 -3.23 -0.80
C LEU A 194 18.49 -4.62 -0.22
N ARG A 195 19.69 -5.08 -0.52
CA ARG A 195 20.27 -6.33 -0.04
C ARG A 195 21.74 -6.12 0.24
N GLY A 196 22.22 -6.61 1.39
CA GLY A 196 23.66 -6.72 1.65
C GLY A 196 24.30 -7.78 0.74
N VAL A 197 25.50 -7.52 0.24
CA VAL A 197 26.26 -8.44 -0.62
C VAL A 197 27.44 -9.04 0.13
N LYS A 198 28.20 -8.21 0.85
CA LYS A 198 29.31 -8.61 1.71
C LYS A 198 29.48 -7.62 2.86
N ASP A 199 30.23 -8.02 3.89
CA ASP A 199 30.60 -7.13 5.00
C ASP A 199 31.22 -5.83 4.49
N GLY A 200 30.78 -4.72 5.08
CA GLY A 200 31.28 -3.40 4.74
C GLY A 200 30.27 -2.29 5.00
N GLU A 201 30.61 -1.11 4.56
CA GLU A 201 29.76 0.07 4.65
C GLU A 201 29.54 0.66 3.25
N ALA A 202 28.31 1.04 2.96
CA ALA A 202 27.94 1.77 1.75
C ALA A 202 26.88 2.83 2.05
N TYR A 203 26.71 3.77 1.13
CA TYR A 203 25.62 4.74 1.17
C TYR A 203 24.63 4.44 0.07
N VAL A 204 23.36 4.50 0.42
CA VAL A 204 22.24 4.39 -0.53
C VAL A 204 21.65 5.78 -0.72
N TYR A 205 21.46 6.16 -1.98
CA TYR A 205 20.88 7.43 -2.40
C TYR A 205 19.51 7.21 -2.99
N GLY A 206 18.52 7.96 -2.51
CA GLY A 206 17.19 8.06 -3.12
C GLY A 206 16.97 9.45 -3.70
N THR A 207 16.70 9.53 -5.00
CA THR A 207 16.54 10.80 -5.72
C THR A 207 15.17 10.87 -6.37
N ILE A 208 14.49 12.03 -6.24
CA ILE A 208 13.24 12.33 -6.91
C ILE A 208 13.16 13.83 -7.21
N GLY A 209 13.05 14.21 -8.51
CA GLY A 209 13.16 15.60 -8.92
C GLY A 209 14.47 16.22 -8.43
N ASP A 210 14.38 17.32 -7.71
CA ASP A 210 15.53 18.04 -7.15
C ASP A 210 15.93 17.54 -5.75
N PHE A 211 15.19 16.59 -5.17
CA PHE A 211 15.46 16.04 -3.85
C PHE A 211 16.38 14.82 -3.94
N THR A 212 17.40 14.80 -3.11
CA THR A 212 18.23 13.63 -2.88
C THR A 212 18.47 13.46 -1.39
N ASP A 213 18.26 12.27 -0.90
CA ASP A 213 18.58 11.92 0.48
C ASP A 213 19.40 10.65 0.55
N THR A 214 20.10 10.46 1.66
CA THR A 214 21.12 9.45 1.82
C THR A 214 20.90 8.63 3.09
N MET A 215 21.11 7.33 2.99
CA MET A 215 21.11 6.39 4.11
C MET A 215 22.44 5.64 4.16
N LYS A 216 23.05 5.59 5.35
CA LYS A 216 24.21 4.73 5.60
C LYS A 216 23.74 3.29 5.81
N VAL A 217 24.35 2.34 5.14
CA VAL A 217 24.09 0.90 5.31
C VAL A 217 25.37 0.22 5.75
N ILE A 218 25.28 -0.49 6.87
CA ILE A 218 26.35 -1.34 7.38
C ILE A 218 25.90 -2.78 7.17
N VAL A 219 26.68 -3.56 6.44
CA VAL A 219 26.46 -4.99 6.25
C VAL A 219 27.38 -5.75 7.17
N GLU A 220 26.80 -6.51 8.09
CA GLU A 220 27.51 -7.38 9.01
C GLU A 220 27.03 -8.80 8.81
N CYS A 221 27.83 -9.63 8.16
CA CYS A 221 27.52 -11.04 8.02
C CYS A 221 27.80 -11.73 9.35
N PRO A 222 26.79 -12.30 10.02
CA PRO A 222 27.04 -13.03 11.24
C PRO A 222 28.01 -14.18 10.92
N THR A 223 29.17 -14.14 11.52
CA THR A 223 30.10 -15.27 11.51
C THR A 223 29.37 -16.42 12.21
N ALA A 224 28.91 -17.41 11.45
CA ALA A 224 28.43 -18.64 12.04
C ALA A 224 29.63 -19.31 12.74
N HIS A 225 29.71 -19.19 14.04
CA HIS A 225 30.52 -20.08 14.83
C HIS A 225 29.83 -21.44 14.80
N ILE A 226 30.18 -22.22 13.78
CA ILE A 226 29.90 -23.65 13.80
C ILE A 226 30.82 -24.21 14.86
N MET A 227 30.32 -24.36 16.08
CA MET A 227 30.98 -25.25 17.02
C MET A 227 30.85 -26.67 16.44
N PRO A 228 31.92 -27.35 16.12
CA PRO A 228 31.85 -28.76 15.78
C PRO A 228 31.25 -29.48 16.99
N ILE A 229 30.00 -29.87 16.90
CA ILE A 229 29.36 -30.70 17.94
C ILE A 229 29.98 -32.09 17.77
N ASP A 230 30.70 -32.55 18.80
CA ASP A 230 31.14 -33.93 18.84
C ASP A 230 29.90 -34.84 18.69
N PRO A 231 29.83 -35.68 17.65
CA PRO A 231 28.68 -36.53 17.42
C PRO A 231 28.36 -37.48 18.60
N ASN A 232 29.28 -37.65 19.53
CA ASN A 232 29.15 -38.46 20.72
C ASN A 232 28.68 -37.66 21.95
N ILE A 233 28.44 -36.35 21.82
CA ILE A 233 27.97 -35.53 22.95
C ILE A 233 26.54 -35.91 23.33
N ASP A 234 26.31 -36.21 24.61
CA ASP A 234 24.98 -36.44 25.13
C ASP A 234 24.21 -35.12 25.27
N LEU A 235 23.36 -34.85 24.30
CA LEU A 235 22.53 -33.61 24.27
C LEU A 235 21.39 -33.68 25.31
N SER A 236 21.12 -34.81 25.95
CA SER A 236 20.08 -34.93 26.96
C SER A 236 20.36 -34.11 28.23
N THR A 237 21.64 -33.77 28.43
CA THR A 237 22.10 -32.93 29.55
C THR A 237 22.06 -31.41 29.26
N TRP A 238 21.77 -31.01 28.02
CA TRP A 238 21.80 -29.62 27.62
C TRP A 238 20.54 -28.90 28.11
N LYS A 239 20.73 -27.82 28.85
CA LYS A 239 19.67 -26.94 29.29
C LYS A 239 19.58 -25.77 28.36
N ILE A 240 18.51 -25.70 27.57
CA ILE A 240 18.22 -24.55 26.70
C ILE A 240 17.69 -23.43 27.60
N THR A 241 18.45 -22.36 27.75
CA THR A 241 18.00 -21.15 28.45
C THR A 241 17.61 -20.10 27.41
N GLN A 242 16.32 -19.83 27.26
CA GLN A 242 15.84 -18.78 26.38
C GLN A 242 15.78 -17.46 27.16
N THR A 243 16.63 -16.51 26.83
CA THR A 243 16.62 -15.15 27.39
C THR A 243 15.92 -14.23 26.39
N GLY A 244 14.60 -14.05 26.56
CA GLY A 244 13.81 -13.03 25.88
C GLY A 244 13.52 -13.30 24.39
N GLY A 245 12.24 -13.25 24.00
CA GLY A 245 11.77 -13.35 22.63
C GLY A 245 10.94 -14.61 22.34
N LYS A 246 9.96 -14.46 21.42
CA LYS A 246 9.01 -15.53 21.04
C LYS A 246 9.55 -16.52 19.99
N ASN A 247 10.84 -16.69 19.87
CA ASN A 247 11.43 -17.61 18.90
C ASN A 247 11.49 -19.01 19.49
N ALA A 248 10.72 -19.92 18.94
CA ALA A 248 10.82 -21.33 19.27
C ALA A 248 12.13 -21.90 18.70
N VAL A 249 12.95 -22.48 19.57
CA VAL A 249 14.07 -23.33 19.14
C VAL A 249 13.49 -24.68 18.76
N SER A 250 13.54 -25.04 17.48
CA SER A 250 13.17 -26.38 17.02
C SER A 250 14.36 -27.31 17.27
N THR A 251 14.14 -28.34 18.08
CA THR A 251 15.06 -29.48 18.24
C THR A 251 14.67 -30.63 17.31
N ALA A 252 14.24 -30.36 16.08
CA ALA A 252 13.95 -31.38 15.12
C ALA A 252 15.25 -32.14 14.79
N HIS A 253 15.38 -33.38 15.27
CA HIS A 253 16.30 -34.35 14.73
C HIS A 253 15.91 -34.59 13.26
N GLY A 254 16.72 -34.17 12.32
CA GLY A 254 16.68 -34.71 10.98
C GLY A 254 17.31 -36.09 11.04
N ASP A 255 16.51 -37.12 10.90
CA ASP A 255 17.03 -38.44 10.60
C ASP A 255 17.71 -38.36 9.25
N GLY A 256 19.04 -38.65 9.21
CA GLY A 256 19.88 -38.68 8.04
C GLY A 256 19.56 -39.84 7.09
#